data_a4de3239344c594b2c3d7e5648af81fd
#
_entry.id   a4de3239344c594b2c3d7e5648af81fd
#
_cell.length_a   1.000
_cell.length_b   1.000
_cell.length_c   1.000
_cell.angle_alpha   90.00
_cell.angle_beta   90.00
_cell.angle_gamma   90.00
#
_symmetry.space_group_name_H-M   'P 1'
#
loop_
_entity.id
_entity.type
_entity.pdbx_description
1 polymer ?
#
loop_
_entity_poly.entity_id
_entity_poly.type
_entity_poly.pdbx_seq_one_letter_code
_entity_poly.pdbx_strand_id
1 'polypeptide(L)' 'MKAIVVTDEAAGTAGMTLVERPEPEPAINDVVVQVHASGFTSGELTWPSTWTDRVGRDRTP' A
#
# COMPACT_ATOMS: atom_id res chain seq x y z
N MET A 1 -5.17 0.83 -12.96
CA MET A 1 -5.73 -0.17 -12.01
C MET A 1 -6.25 0.51 -10.79
N LYS A 2 -7.23 -0.09 -10.15
CA LYS A 2 -7.77 0.44 -8.89
C LYS A 2 -6.94 -0.04 -7.72
N ALA A 3 -6.73 0.84 -6.74
CA ALA A 3 -6.01 0.50 -5.52
C ALA A 3 -6.65 1.22 -4.33
N ILE A 4 -6.54 0.60 -3.17
CA ILE A 4 -6.91 1.25 -1.92
C ILE A 4 -5.63 1.74 -1.27
N VAL A 5 -5.57 3.04 -1.00
CA VAL A 5 -4.41 3.68 -0.38
C VAL A 5 -4.79 4.27 0.97
N VAL A 6 -3.80 4.38 1.84
CA VAL A 6 -3.94 5.02 3.14
C VAL A 6 -2.82 6.04 3.28
N THR A 7 -3.19 7.29 3.58
CA THR A 7 -2.24 8.41 3.65
C THR A 7 -2.21 9.07 5.02
N ASP A 8 -3.16 8.75 5.90
CA ASP A 8 -3.27 9.31 7.24
C ASP A 8 -3.25 8.20 8.28
N GLU A 9 -2.10 8.04 8.94
CA GLU A 9 -1.92 7.02 9.98
C GLU A 9 -2.90 7.21 11.14
N ALA A 10 -3.17 8.46 11.52
CA ALA A 10 -4.03 8.77 12.67
C ALA A 10 -5.50 8.42 12.41
N ALA A 11 -5.93 8.43 11.14
CA ALA A 11 -7.31 8.11 10.79
C ALA A 11 -7.60 6.59 10.78
N GLY A 12 -6.57 5.75 10.80
CA GLY A 12 -6.74 4.30 10.73
C GLY A 12 -7.47 3.88 9.44
N THR A 13 -8.40 2.93 9.56
CA THR A 13 -9.14 2.45 8.39
C THR A 13 -10.06 3.50 7.77
N ALA A 14 -10.46 4.53 8.51
CA ALA A 14 -11.24 5.64 7.97
C ALA A 14 -10.44 6.48 6.95
N GLY A 15 -9.12 6.40 6.99
CA GLY A 15 -8.23 7.08 6.04
C GLY A 15 -8.01 6.34 4.73
N MET A 16 -8.65 5.20 4.54
CA MET A 16 -8.50 4.41 3.31
C MET A 16 -9.35 4.99 2.19
N THR A 17 -8.76 5.11 1.00
CA THR A 17 -9.45 5.62 -0.20
C THR A 17 -9.20 4.73 -1.40
N LEU A 18 -10.21 4.60 -2.25
CA LEU A 18 -10.08 3.93 -3.53
C LEU A 18 -9.61 4.94 -4.58
N VAL A 19 -8.50 4.64 -5.22
CA VAL A 19 -7.91 5.53 -6.23
C VAL A 19 -7.52 4.75 -7.48
N GLU A 20 -7.32 5.48 -8.59
CA GLU A 20 -6.70 4.94 -9.78
C GLU A 20 -5.18 5.11 -9.69
N ARG A 21 -4.46 4.03 -9.98
CA ARG A 21 -2.99 4.03 -10.03
C ARG A 21 -2.54 3.45 -11.35
N PRO A 22 -1.38 3.87 -11.87
CA PRO A 22 -0.84 3.27 -13.08
C PRO A 22 -0.53 1.80 -12.86
N GLU A 23 -0.69 1.00 -13.92
CA GLU A 23 -0.29 -0.40 -13.90
C GLU A 23 1.22 -0.49 -13.70
N PRO A 24 1.71 -1.33 -12.76
CA PRO A 24 3.13 -1.42 -12.50
C PRO A 24 3.87 -2.10 -13.65
N GLU A 25 5.12 -1.69 -13.87
CA GLU A 25 6.01 -2.34 -14.82
C GLU A 25 7.01 -3.19 -14.06
N PRO A 26 7.26 -4.44 -14.49
CA PRO A 26 8.23 -5.28 -13.81
C PRO A 26 9.66 -4.80 -14.11
N ALA A 27 10.50 -4.77 -13.08
CA ALA A 27 11.93 -4.63 -13.24
C ALA A 27 12.54 -5.98 -13.63
N ILE A 28 13.84 -6.01 -13.90
CA ILE A 28 14.52 -7.26 -14.18
C ILE A 28 14.34 -8.25 -13.01
N ASN A 29 14.01 -9.49 -13.32
CA ASN A 29 13.71 -10.55 -12.35
C ASN A 29 12.41 -10.37 -11.55
N ASP A 30 11.61 -9.36 -11.87
CA ASP A 30 10.28 -9.20 -11.30
C ASP A 30 9.21 -9.85 -12.15
N VAL A 31 8.04 -10.02 -11.58
CA VAL A 31 6.82 -10.41 -12.29
C VAL A 31 5.68 -9.48 -11.90
N VAL A 32 4.70 -9.35 -12.78
CA VAL A 32 3.44 -8.65 -12.47
C VAL A 32 2.37 -9.69 -12.24
N VAL A 33 1.69 -9.58 -11.10
CA VAL A 33 0.63 -10.50 -10.70
C VAL A 33 -0.71 -9.78 -10.76
N GLN A 34 -1.67 -10.37 -11.47
CA GLN A 34 -3.05 -9.88 -11.44
C GLN A 34 -3.73 -10.41 -10.17
N VAL A 35 -3.80 -9.54 -9.16
CA VAL A 35 -4.38 -9.89 -7.85
C VAL A 35 -5.89 -9.92 -7.96
N HIS A 36 -6.51 -11.01 -7.53
CA HIS A 36 -7.98 -11.15 -7.49
C HIS A 36 -8.56 -10.81 -6.13
N ALA A 37 -7.80 -11.04 -5.07
CA ALA A 37 -8.22 -10.72 -3.71
C ALA A 37 -7.00 -10.53 -2.83
N SER A 38 -7.12 -9.65 -1.84
CA SER A 38 -6.10 -9.40 -0.85
C SER A 38 -6.77 -9.01 0.46
N GLY A 39 -6.12 -9.28 1.56
CA GLY A 39 -6.65 -8.96 2.88
C GLY A 39 -5.60 -8.33 3.77
N PHE A 40 -6.06 -7.68 4.81
CA PHE A 40 -5.22 -7.11 5.85
C PHE A 40 -6.00 -7.06 7.16
N THR A 41 -5.30 -6.82 8.26
CA THR A 41 -5.92 -6.54 9.56
C THR A 41 -5.74 -5.07 9.89
N SER A 42 -6.66 -4.50 10.68
CA SER A 42 -6.57 -3.10 11.07
C SER A 42 -5.28 -2.78 11.85
N GLY A 43 -4.72 -3.75 12.56
CA GLY A 43 -3.46 -3.60 13.28
C GLY A 43 -2.26 -3.33 12.37
N GLU A 44 -2.32 -3.75 11.12
CA GLU A 44 -1.23 -3.52 10.16
C GLU A 44 -1.03 -2.04 9.85
N LEU A 45 -2.05 -1.21 10.04
CA LEU A 45 -1.95 0.24 9.85
C LEU A 45 -1.11 0.93 10.94
N THR A 46 -0.82 0.24 12.03
CA THR A 46 0.04 0.75 13.13
C THR A 46 1.47 0.23 13.04
N TRP A 47 1.76 -0.68 12.13
CA TRP A 47 3.11 -1.19 11.96
C TRP A 47 4.03 -0.13 11.38
N PRO A 48 5.25 0.05 11.94
CA PRO A 48 6.19 1.02 11.37
C PRO A 48 6.47 0.77 9.89
N SER A 49 6.56 -0.49 9.47
CA SER A 49 6.83 -0.87 8.09
C SER A 49 5.71 -0.50 7.10
N THR A 50 4.52 -0.21 7.59
CA THR A 50 3.43 0.30 6.74
C THR A 50 3.73 1.71 6.24
N TRP A 51 4.41 2.52 7.04
CA TRP A 51 4.60 3.95 6.78
C TRP A 51 6.01 4.32 6.34
N THR A 52 7.00 3.51 6.71
CA THR A 52 8.40 3.77 6.38
C THR A 52 9.05 2.51 5.81
N ASP A 53 10.03 2.72 4.95
CA ASP A 53 10.82 1.61 4.42
C ASP A 53 11.93 1.20 5.39
N ARG A 54 12.76 0.25 4.95
CA ARG A 54 13.84 -0.32 5.74
C ARG A 54 14.87 0.70 6.21
N VAL A 55 15.03 1.81 5.47
CA VAL A 55 15.98 2.88 5.82
C VAL A 55 15.29 4.12 6.41
N GLY A 56 14.01 4.02 6.77
CA GLY A 56 13.26 5.07 7.43
C GLY A 56 12.63 6.10 6.50
N ARG A 57 12.57 5.84 5.19
CA ARG A 57 11.92 6.75 4.23
C ARG A 57 10.41 6.57 4.28
N ASP A 58 9.70 7.67 4.06
CA ASP A 58 8.25 7.67 3.97
C ASP A 58 7.78 6.83 2.77
N ARG A 59 6.84 5.91 3.02
CA ARG A 59 6.22 5.06 2.00
C ARG A 59 4.84 5.55 1.57
N THR A 60 4.36 6.66 2.12
CA THR A 60 3.03 7.19 1.76
C THR A 60 2.96 7.46 0.26
N PRO A 61 1.93 6.93 -0.42
CA PRO A 61 1.78 7.12 -1.87
C PRO A 61 1.48 8.55 -2.26
#